data_370a0b0de77fb4cbe96f5c62e92382d3
#
_entry.id   370a0b0de77fb4cbe96f5c62e92382d3
#
_cell.length_a   1.000
_cell.length_b   1.000
_cell.length_c   1.000
_cell.angle_alpha   90.00
_cell.angle_beta   90.00
_cell.angle_gamma   90.00
#
_symmetry.space_group_name_H-M   'P 1'
#
loop_
_entity.id
_entity.type
_entity.pdbx_description
1 polymer ?
#
loop_
_entity_poly.entity_id
_entity_poly.type
_entity_poly.pdbx_seq_one_letter_code
_entity_poly.pdbx_strand_id
1 'polypeptide(L)'
;MGFNCGIVGLPNVGKSTLFNALTKAGIAAENFPFCTIEPNTGVVPMPDLRLDALAAIVKPERVIPTSMEFVDIAGLVAGASQGEGLGNKFLANIRETDAIAHVVRCFKDDNVIHVANSVDPKRDIEIIDLELIFADLDSCEKQLQKVTRNAKGGDKEAVAQKALL
;
A
#
# COMPACT_ATOMS: atom_id res chain seq x y z
N MET A 1 5.39 15.73 5.48
CA MET A 1 5.28 14.35 5.00
C MET A 1 3.80 14.09 4.73
N GLY A 2 3.43 13.74 3.51
CA GLY A 2 2.07 13.34 3.14
C GLY A 2 1.83 11.91 3.61
N PHE A 3 0.56 11.53 3.77
CA PHE A 3 0.15 10.14 4.02
C PHE A 3 0.23 9.36 2.71
N ASN A 4 0.89 8.21 2.73
CA ASN A 4 1.14 7.38 1.56
C ASN A 4 0.29 6.10 1.62
N CYS A 5 -0.51 5.85 0.56
CA CYS A 5 -1.42 4.72 0.47
C CYS A 5 -1.11 3.86 -0.76
N GLY A 6 -0.72 2.62 -0.54
CA GLY A 6 -0.51 1.65 -1.62
C GLY A 6 -1.82 1.02 -2.11
N ILE A 7 -2.07 1.05 -3.42
CA ILE A 7 -3.21 0.36 -4.03
C ILE A 7 -2.77 -1.04 -4.42
N VAL A 8 -3.37 -2.05 -3.79
CA VAL A 8 -3.04 -3.47 -3.99
C VAL A 8 -4.26 -4.26 -4.47
N GLY A 9 -4.04 -5.43 -5.03
CA GLY A 9 -5.07 -6.37 -5.47
C GLY A 9 -4.57 -7.27 -6.60
N LEU A 10 -5.35 -8.27 -6.96
CA LEU A 10 -5.04 -9.20 -8.04
C LEU A 10 -4.98 -8.48 -9.41
N PRO A 11 -4.37 -9.08 -10.44
CA PRO A 11 -4.43 -8.55 -11.80
C PRO A 11 -5.88 -8.42 -12.31
N ASN A 12 -6.12 -7.41 -13.14
CA ASN A 12 -7.40 -7.16 -13.80
C ASN A 12 -8.61 -6.90 -12.87
N VAL A 13 -8.37 -6.44 -11.65
CA VAL A 13 -9.44 -6.05 -10.70
C VAL A 13 -9.84 -4.58 -10.79
N GLY A 14 -9.09 -3.76 -11.56
CA GLY A 14 -9.37 -2.34 -11.76
C GLY A 14 -8.46 -1.37 -10.99
N LYS A 15 -7.33 -1.83 -10.41
CA LYS A 15 -6.38 -0.97 -9.66
C LYS A 15 -5.96 0.26 -10.44
N SER A 16 -5.37 0.08 -11.63
CA SER A 16 -4.88 1.19 -12.44
C SER A 16 -6.01 2.07 -12.96
N THR A 17 -7.22 1.53 -13.13
CA THR A 17 -8.41 2.33 -13.44
C THR A 17 -8.76 3.25 -12.29
N LEU A 18 -8.80 2.71 -11.06
CA LEU A 18 -9.03 3.49 -9.84
C LEU A 18 -7.93 4.53 -9.64
N PHE A 19 -6.66 4.13 -9.74
CA PHE A 19 -5.52 5.02 -9.63
C PHE A 19 -5.61 6.19 -10.62
N ASN A 20 -5.87 5.89 -11.89
CA ASN A 20 -6.04 6.90 -12.93
C ASN A 20 -7.23 7.82 -12.68
N ALA A 21 -8.34 7.30 -12.15
CA ALA A 21 -9.50 8.11 -11.82
C ALA A 21 -9.19 9.07 -10.66
N LEU A 22 -8.50 8.62 -9.63
CA LEU A 22 -8.09 9.43 -8.49
C LEU A 22 -7.07 10.52 -8.90
N THR A 23 -6.05 10.14 -9.67
CA THR A 23 -4.94 11.04 -10.01
C THR A 23 -5.27 12.01 -11.16
N LYS A 24 -6.14 11.63 -12.10
CA LYS A 24 -6.62 12.55 -13.15
C LYS A 24 -7.57 13.63 -12.64
N ALA A 25 -8.29 13.35 -11.55
CA ALA A 25 -9.12 14.34 -10.87
C ALA A 25 -8.27 15.27 -9.98
N GLY A 26 -7.01 14.88 -9.72
CA GLY A 26 -6.07 15.68 -8.92
C GLY A 26 -5.46 16.82 -9.72
N ILE A 27 -5.25 17.93 -9.03
CA ILE A 27 -4.48 19.07 -9.54
C ILE A 27 -3.03 18.61 -9.74
N ALA A 28 -2.38 19.05 -10.83
CA ALA A 28 -1.00 18.68 -11.12
C ALA A 28 -0.10 18.75 -9.87
N ALA A 29 0.70 17.72 -9.66
CA ALA A 29 1.60 17.58 -8.50
C ALA A 29 2.55 18.79 -8.30
N GLU A 30 2.78 19.57 -9.36
CA GLU A 30 3.56 20.82 -9.37
C GLU A 30 3.05 21.88 -8.38
N ASN A 31 1.79 21.79 -7.94
CA ASN A 31 1.19 22.73 -7.01
C ASN A 31 1.41 22.38 -5.53
N PHE A 32 1.99 21.21 -5.23
CA PHE A 32 2.28 20.78 -3.86
C PHE A 32 3.78 20.89 -3.57
N PRO A 33 4.20 21.74 -2.63
CA PRO A 33 5.59 21.81 -2.21
C PRO A 33 6.01 20.47 -1.58
N PHE A 34 7.19 19.96 -1.97
CA PHE A 34 7.83 18.74 -1.46
C PHE A 34 7.28 17.40 -1.99
N CYS A 35 6.52 17.37 -3.08
CA CYS A 35 6.16 16.13 -3.74
C CYS A 35 7.23 15.71 -4.75
N THR A 36 7.77 14.52 -4.58
CA THR A 36 8.64 13.87 -5.57
C THR A 36 7.74 13.09 -6.54
N ILE A 37 7.85 13.33 -7.84
CA ILE A 37 7.08 12.59 -8.85
C ILE A 37 7.85 11.30 -9.13
N GLU A 38 7.41 10.21 -8.52
CA GLU A 38 7.89 8.86 -8.85
C GLU A 38 6.95 8.17 -9.85
N PRO A 39 7.47 7.26 -10.70
CA PRO A 39 6.61 6.45 -11.55
C PRO A 39 5.58 5.68 -10.71
N ASN A 40 4.33 5.71 -11.12
CA ASN A 40 3.19 5.07 -10.43
C ASN A 40 2.77 5.72 -9.08
N THR A 41 3.23 6.93 -8.78
CA THR A 41 2.77 7.72 -7.63
C THR A 41 1.89 8.87 -8.10
N GLY A 42 0.76 9.05 -7.44
CA GLY A 42 -0.18 10.14 -7.71
C GLY A 42 -0.54 10.90 -6.46
N VAL A 43 -0.43 12.23 -6.50
CA VAL A 43 -0.77 13.11 -5.38
C VAL A 43 -2.18 13.65 -5.57
N VAL A 44 -3.01 13.49 -4.54
CA VAL A 44 -4.41 13.92 -4.54
C VAL A 44 -4.65 14.85 -3.36
N PRO A 45 -5.24 16.05 -3.58
CA PRO A 45 -5.64 16.90 -2.47
C PRO A 45 -6.75 16.24 -1.67
N MET A 46 -6.64 16.30 -0.35
CA MET A 46 -7.65 15.75 0.55
C MET A 46 -8.79 16.76 0.74
N PRO A 47 -10.03 16.47 0.34
CA PRO A 47 -11.16 17.34 0.59
C PRO A 47 -11.42 17.46 2.09
N ASP A 48 -11.54 18.70 2.60
CA ASP A 48 -11.87 18.96 4.00
C ASP A 48 -12.81 20.16 4.11
N LEU A 49 -14.09 19.90 4.36
CA LEU A 49 -15.12 20.94 4.52
C LEU A 49 -14.82 21.91 5.67
N ARG A 50 -14.02 21.51 6.66
CA ARG A 50 -13.60 22.39 7.76
C ARG A 50 -12.62 23.44 7.27
N LEU A 51 -11.77 23.09 6.31
CA LEU A 51 -10.82 24.02 5.72
C LEU A 51 -11.55 25.12 4.95
N ASP A 52 -12.58 24.76 4.19
CA ASP A 52 -13.42 25.71 3.45
C ASP A 52 -14.18 26.65 4.40
N ALA A 53 -14.75 26.12 5.49
CA ALA A 53 -15.43 26.89 6.51
C ALA A 53 -14.48 27.89 7.22
N LEU A 54 -13.28 27.48 7.57
CA LEU A 54 -12.25 28.33 8.15
C LEU A 54 -11.79 29.40 7.17
N ALA A 55 -11.58 29.06 5.91
CA ALA A 55 -11.19 29.99 4.86
C ALA A 55 -12.24 31.10 4.63
N ALA A 56 -13.53 30.74 4.73
CA ALA A 56 -14.62 31.71 4.62
C ALA A 56 -14.59 32.75 5.75
N ILE A 57 -14.15 32.37 6.96
CA ILE A 57 -14.04 33.26 8.12
C ILE A 57 -12.77 34.14 8.05
N VAL A 58 -11.62 33.47 7.82
CA VAL A 58 -10.30 34.12 7.92
C VAL A 58 -9.93 34.90 6.65
N LYS A 59 -10.52 34.53 5.50
CA LYS A 59 -10.23 35.09 4.16
C LYS A 59 -8.73 35.13 3.86
N PRO A 60 -8.01 33.95 3.88
CA PRO A 60 -6.59 33.91 3.63
C PRO A 60 -6.27 34.22 2.16
N GLU A 61 -5.05 34.68 1.89
CA GLU A 61 -4.58 34.85 0.50
C GLU A 61 -4.53 33.55 -0.28
N ARG A 62 -4.24 32.42 0.42
CA ARG A 62 -4.15 31.09 -0.19
C ARG A 62 -4.63 30.02 0.79
N VAL A 63 -5.43 29.08 0.27
CA VAL A 63 -5.84 27.87 0.97
C VAL A 63 -5.01 26.70 0.42
N ILE A 64 -4.29 25.99 1.29
CA ILE A 64 -3.46 24.85 0.92
C ILE A 64 -4.04 23.62 1.63
N PRO A 65 -4.76 22.73 0.92
CA PRO A 65 -5.23 21.48 1.50
C PRO A 65 -4.05 20.53 1.78
N THR A 66 -4.24 19.60 2.71
CA THR A 66 -3.33 18.47 2.82
C THR A 66 -3.45 17.56 1.60
N SER A 67 -2.41 16.80 1.33
CA SER A 67 -2.38 15.85 0.22
C SER A 67 -2.21 14.41 0.72
N MET A 68 -2.72 13.47 -0.06
CA MET A 68 -2.50 12.04 0.09
C MET A 68 -1.77 11.55 -1.16
N GLU A 69 -0.79 10.70 -0.98
CA GLU A 69 -0.08 10.04 -2.06
C GLU A 69 -0.67 8.66 -2.28
N PHE A 70 -1.00 8.32 -3.52
CA PHE A 70 -1.38 6.97 -3.92
C PHE A 70 -0.27 6.35 -4.75
N VAL A 71 0.08 5.10 -4.44
CA VAL A 71 1.06 4.31 -5.20
C VAL A 71 0.34 3.14 -5.84
N ASP A 72 0.36 3.05 -7.18
CA ASP A 72 -0.14 1.85 -7.89
C ASP A 72 0.90 0.74 -7.77
N ILE A 73 0.69 -0.17 -6.83
CA ILE A 73 1.55 -1.32 -6.61
C ILE A 73 1.15 -2.42 -7.59
N ALA A 74 2.10 -2.88 -8.40
CA ALA A 74 1.86 -3.93 -9.39
C ALA A 74 1.17 -5.14 -8.76
N GLY A 75 0.16 -5.68 -9.46
CA GLY A 75 -0.70 -6.74 -8.92
C GLY A 75 0.07 -7.98 -8.47
N LEU A 76 -0.28 -8.48 -7.31
CA LEU A 76 0.23 -9.72 -6.75
C LEU A 76 -0.37 -10.92 -7.51
N VAL A 77 0.46 -11.91 -7.80
CA VAL A 77 0.03 -13.22 -8.28
C VAL A 77 0.27 -14.23 -7.15
N ALA A 78 -0.64 -15.17 -6.97
CA ALA A 78 -0.52 -16.23 -5.95
C ALA A 78 0.87 -16.91 -6.02
N GLY A 79 1.52 -17.10 -4.86
CA GLY A 79 2.87 -17.66 -4.78
C GLY A 79 4.01 -16.64 -4.90
N ALA A 80 3.70 -15.35 -4.90
CA ALA A 80 4.71 -14.29 -5.02
C ALA A 80 5.68 -14.22 -3.84
N SER A 81 5.24 -14.62 -2.64
CA SER A 81 6.10 -14.70 -1.44
C SER A 81 7.15 -15.81 -1.52
N GLN A 82 6.89 -16.85 -2.32
CA GLN A 82 7.81 -18.00 -2.50
C GLN A 82 8.68 -17.90 -3.75
N GLY A 83 8.45 -16.88 -4.62
CA GLY A 83 9.14 -16.68 -5.88
C GLY A 83 10.29 -15.68 -5.82
N GLU A 84 11.39 -15.97 -6.51
CA GLU A 84 12.46 -15.01 -6.73
C GLU A 84 11.97 -13.88 -7.67
N GLY A 85 11.97 -12.63 -7.21
CA GLY A 85 11.88 -11.43 -8.05
C GLY A 85 10.65 -10.56 -7.85
N LEU A 86 9.51 -10.80 -8.50
CA LEU A 86 8.35 -9.88 -8.50
C LEU A 86 7.65 -9.77 -7.15
N GLY A 87 7.53 -10.87 -6.40
CA GLY A 87 6.93 -10.86 -5.07
C GLY A 87 7.73 -10.03 -4.05
N ASN A 88 9.05 -10.13 -4.09
CA ASN A 88 9.92 -9.32 -3.21
C ASN A 88 9.82 -7.83 -3.49
N LYS A 89 9.66 -7.41 -4.77
CA LYS A 89 9.42 -6.00 -5.12
C LYS A 89 8.06 -5.50 -4.66
N PHE A 90 7.02 -6.33 -4.80
CA PHE A 90 5.68 -6.02 -4.31
C PHE A 90 5.69 -5.77 -2.79
N LEU A 91 6.30 -6.68 -2.03
CA LEU A 91 6.41 -6.56 -0.58
C LEU A 91 7.28 -5.38 -0.13
N ALA A 92 8.34 -5.06 -0.89
CA ALA A 92 9.15 -3.88 -0.63
C ALA A 92 8.33 -2.61 -0.78
N ASN A 93 7.56 -2.49 -1.87
CA ASN A 93 6.69 -1.33 -2.09
C ASN A 93 5.61 -1.19 -1.01
N ILE A 94 5.01 -2.31 -0.55
CA ILE A 94 4.04 -2.27 0.56
C ILE A 94 4.67 -1.73 1.85
N ARG A 95 5.90 -2.14 2.17
CA ARG A 95 6.59 -1.69 3.38
C ARG A 95 6.93 -0.20 3.40
N GLU A 96 6.91 0.45 2.24
CA GLU A 96 7.14 1.88 2.09
C GLU A 96 5.85 2.70 2.20
N THR A 97 4.69 2.07 2.37
CA THR A 97 3.39 2.74 2.48
C THR A 97 2.88 2.76 3.92
N ASP A 98 2.15 3.83 4.27
CA ASP A 98 1.54 3.99 5.60
C ASP A 98 0.23 3.20 5.74
N ALA A 99 -0.44 2.94 4.61
CA ALA A 99 -1.67 2.14 4.54
C ALA A 99 -1.81 1.46 3.19
N ILE A 100 -2.73 0.48 3.15
CA ILE A 100 -3.04 -0.30 1.95
C ILE A 100 -4.52 -0.13 1.61
N ALA A 101 -4.81 0.22 0.36
CA ALA A 101 -6.14 0.14 -0.24
C ALA A 101 -6.24 -1.14 -1.07
N HIS A 102 -6.94 -2.14 -0.55
CA HIS A 102 -7.13 -3.41 -1.24
C HIS A 102 -8.31 -3.31 -2.22
N VAL A 103 -8.01 -3.39 -3.53
CA VAL A 103 -9.01 -3.36 -4.60
C VAL A 103 -9.42 -4.78 -4.94
N VAL A 104 -10.71 -5.06 -4.74
CA VAL A 104 -11.30 -6.39 -4.94
C VAL A 104 -12.36 -6.33 -6.04
N ARG A 105 -12.30 -7.26 -6.98
CA ARG A 105 -13.27 -7.33 -8.08
C ARG A 105 -14.57 -7.98 -7.62
N CYS A 106 -15.66 -7.21 -7.60
CA CYS A 106 -17.00 -7.70 -7.28
C CYS A 106 -17.95 -7.74 -8.49
N PHE A 107 -17.53 -7.20 -9.63
CA PHE A 107 -18.33 -7.17 -10.84
C PHE A 107 -18.02 -8.34 -11.78
N LYS A 108 -19.00 -8.74 -12.59
CA LYS A 108 -18.84 -9.74 -13.65
C LYS A 108 -18.78 -9.02 -14.99
N ASP A 109 -17.79 -9.34 -15.81
CA ASP A 109 -17.63 -8.85 -17.18
C ASP A 109 -16.82 -9.89 -17.94
N ASP A 110 -17.43 -10.45 -19.00
CA ASP A 110 -16.83 -11.53 -19.79
C ASP A 110 -15.66 -11.04 -20.66
N ASN A 111 -15.57 -9.73 -20.91
CA ASN A 111 -14.45 -9.12 -21.64
C ASN A 111 -13.21 -8.90 -20.76
N VAL A 112 -13.33 -9.01 -19.44
CA VAL A 112 -12.22 -8.83 -18.50
C VAL A 112 -11.88 -10.17 -17.87
N ILE A 113 -10.77 -10.77 -18.31
CA ILE A 113 -10.31 -12.07 -17.81
C ILE A 113 -9.88 -11.96 -16.35
N HIS A 114 -10.42 -12.82 -15.49
CA HIS A 114 -9.95 -12.98 -14.10
C HIS A 114 -8.85 -14.03 -14.04
N VAL A 115 -7.81 -13.80 -13.22
CA VAL A 115 -6.65 -14.72 -13.09
C VAL A 115 -7.05 -16.13 -12.63
N ALA A 116 -8.13 -16.28 -11.87
CA ALA A 116 -8.68 -17.56 -11.42
C ALA A 116 -9.86 -18.04 -12.29
N ASN A 117 -10.11 -17.45 -13.45
CA ASN A 117 -11.22 -17.75 -14.36
C ASN A 117 -12.63 -17.65 -13.73
N SER A 118 -12.73 -17.12 -12.52
CA SER A 118 -14.00 -16.88 -11.80
C SER A 118 -13.88 -15.72 -10.86
N VAL A 119 -14.94 -14.94 -10.70
CA VAL A 119 -15.00 -13.83 -9.75
C VAL A 119 -15.48 -14.37 -8.41
N ASP A 120 -14.62 -14.32 -7.40
CA ASP A 120 -14.91 -14.69 -6.02
C ASP A 120 -14.17 -13.71 -5.08
N PRO A 121 -14.85 -12.63 -4.66
CA PRO A 121 -14.22 -11.58 -3.86
C PRO A 121 -13.61 -12.07 -2.55
N LYS A 122 -14.24 -13.05 -1.90
CA LYS A 122 -13.75 -13.60 -0.63
C LYS A 122 -12.43 -14.34 -0.82
N ARG A 123 -12.37 -15.24 -1.78
CA ARG A 123 -11.15 -15.96 -2.14
C ARG A 123 -10.04 -14.99 -2.54
N ASP A 124 -10.37 -13.95 -3.31
CA ASP A 124 -9.40 -12.97 -3.80
C ASP A 124 -8.79 -12.16 -2.65
N ILE A 125 -9.57 -11.83 -1.61
CA ILE A 125 -9.09 -11.21 -0.37
C ILE A 125 -8.15 -12.19 0.36
N GLU A 126 -8.59 -13.43 0.57
CA GLU A 126 -7.82 -14.46 1.27
C GLU A 126 -6.44 -14.72 0.62
N ILE A 127 -6.35 -14.65 -0.71
CA ILE A 127 -5.07 -14.79 -1.43
C ILE A 127 -4.10 -13.68 -1.05
N ILE A 128 -4.54 -12.43 -1.08
CA ILE A 128 -3.67 -11.29 -0.73
C ILE A 128 -3.27 -11.34 0.75
N ASP A 129 -4.22 -11.63 1.63
CA ASP A 129 -3.97 -11.73 3.08
C ASP A 129 -2.94 -12.83 3.38
N LEU A 130 -3.05 -13.98 2.74
CA LEU A 130 -2.09 -15.08 2.89
C LEU A 130 -0.68 -14.68 2.44
N GLU A 131 -0.54 -13.98 1.32
CA GLU A 131 0.77 -13.53 0.85
C GLU A 131 1.42 -12.52 1.81
N LEU A 132 0.61 -11.62 2.40
CA LEU A 132 1.08 -10.69 3.42
C LEU A 132 1.50 -11.41 4.70
N ILE A 133 0.70 -12.39 5.16
CA ILE A 133 1.00 -13.21 6.33
C ILE A 133 2.31 -13.99 6.13
N PHE A 134 2.52 -14.60 4.96
CA PHE A 134 3.77 -15.31 4.66
C PHE A 134 4.98 -14.38 4.66
N ALA A 135 4.83 -13.15 4.15
CA ALA A 135 5.89 -12.16 4.18
C ALA A 135 6.24 -11.70 5.60
N ASP A 136 5.24 -11.54 6.45
CA ASP A 136 5.44 -11.20 7.85
C ASP A 136 6.08 -12.37 8.61
N LEU A 137 5.64 -13.60 8.37
CA LEU A 137 6.22 -14.80 8.97
C LEU A 137 7.71 -14.95 8.60
N ASP A 138 8.07 -14.81 7.32
CA ASP A 138 9.47 -14.84 6.88
C ASP A 138 10.32 -13.76 7.56
N SER A 139 9.76 -12.56 7.72
CA SER A 139 10.41 -11.45 8.42
C SER A 139 10.62 -11.76 9.91
N CYS A 140 9.60 -12.29 10.59
CA CYS A 140 9.67 -12.73 11.98
C CYS A 140 10.71 -13.85 12.17
N GLU A 141 10.72 -14.85 11.31
CA GLU A 141 11.67 -15.97 11.39
C GLU A 141 13.13 -15.50 11.25
N LYS A 142 13.39 -14.62 10.26
CA LYS A 142 14.73 -14.02 10.06
C LYS A 142 15.16 -13.22 11.29
N GLN A 143 14.25 -12.44 11.85
CA GLN A 143 14.51 -11.62 13.04
C GLN A 143 14.74 -12.52 14.27
N LEU A 144 13.94 -13.55 14.47
CA LEU A 144 14.08 -14.53 15.55
C LEU A 144 15.44 -15.24 15.50
N GLN A 145 15.90 -15.64 14.31
CA GLN A 145 17.22 -16.25 14.14
C GLN A 145 18.34 -15.30 14.57
N LYS A 146 18.28 -14.02 14.15
CA LYS A 146 19.26 -12.98 14.53
C LYS A 146 19.27 -12.74 16.04
N VAL A 147 18.11 -12.52 16.62
CA VAL A 147 17.94 -12.27 18.06
C VAL A 147 18.36 -13.49 18.89
N THR A 148 18.06 -14.71 18.44
CA THR A 148 18.47 -15.93 19.13
C THR A 148 20.00 -16.07 19.20
N ARG A 149 20.74 -15.66 18.17
CA ARG A 149 22.22 -15.67 18.20
C ARG A 149 22.74 -14.67 19.22
N ASN A 150 22.21 -13.45 19.28
CA ASN A 150 22.60 -12.41 20.22
C ASN A 150 22.26 -12.80 21.67
N ALA A 151 21.08 -13.39 21.89
CA ALA A 151 20.66 -13.87 23.22
C ALA A 151 21.58 -14.96 23.77
N LYS A 152 22.11 -15.86 22.93
CA LYS A 152 23.14 -16.85 23.33
C LYS A 152 24.45 -16.20 23.75
N GLY A 153 24.75 -15.00 23.28
CA GLY A 153 25.91 -14.18 23.67
C GLY A 153 25.73 -13.44 25.01
N GLY A 154 24.59 -13.61 25.67
CA GLY A 154 24.31 -12.99 26.97
C GLY A 154 23.71 -11.59 26.93
N ASP A 155 23.28 -11.12 25.74
CA ASP A 155 22.59 -9.85 25.56
C ASP A 155 21.19 -9.90 26.18
N LYS A 156 20.94 -9.12 27.23
CA LYS A 156 19.69 -9.09 27.98
C LYS A 156 18.52 -8.54 27.14
N GLU A 157 18.79 -7.57 26.28
CA GLU A 157 17.78 -6.98 25.39
C GLU A 157 17.34 -8.00 24.35
N ALA A 158 18.30 -8.73 23.77
CA ALA A 158 18.01 -9.81 22.83
C ALA A 158 17.21 -10.95 23.48
N VAL A 159 17.43 -11.26 24.76
CA VAL A 159 16.63 -12.26 25.51
C VAL A 159 15.18 -11.79 25.62
N ALA A 160 14.93 -10.51 25.94
CA ALA A 160 13.58 -9.96 26.02
C ALA A 160 12.90 -9.92 24.64
N GLN A 161 13.59 -9.47 23.59
CA GLN A 161 13.07 -9.46 22.22
C GLN A 161 12.71 -10.86 21.72
N LYS A 162 13.52 -11.87 22.05
CA LYS A 162 13.24 -13.26 21.68
C LYS A 162 11.95 -13.81 22.29
N ALA A 163 11.55 -13.32 23.45
CA ALA A 163 10.31 -13.75 24.10
C ALA A 163 9.05 -13.11 23.49
N LEU A 164 9.21 -12.03 22.70
CA LEU A 164 8.14 -11.32 22.00
C LEU A 164 7.93 -11.84 20.58
N LEU A 165 8.95 -12.39 19.94
CA LEU A 165 8.92 -12.99 18.59
C LEU A 165 8.51 -14.47 18.61
#